data_7b7d8499840800dd44191b6535abb484
#
_entry.id   7b7d8499840800dd44191b6535abb484
#
_cell.length_a   1.000
_cell.length_b   1.000
_cell.length_c   1.000
_cell.angle_alpha   90.00
_cell.angle_beta   90.00
_cell.angle_gamma   90.00
#
_symmetry.space_group_name_H-M   'P 1'
#
loop_
_entity.id
_entity.type
_entity.pdbx_description
1 polymer ?
#
loop_
_entity_poly.entity_id
_entity_poly.type
_entity_poly.pdbx_seq_one_letter_code
_entity_poly.pdbx_strand_id
1 'polypeptide(L)'
;MKKQVKGYLAFAFLGGIMLTSGVLVAMTGYDPDVDYAAVDDPKVTLTGTPSDNFPDDQRTTFCSSGGDAKSTDYVHEYIIPTECTNPLAIVSDYDGNVWFTETNTGNLGKFNPVTETFTEYDNPTWPDGGRSMMWGIDYAPDGSVWFTDETYDSVWKFSTIDEQYERLSYPTAGGDSLPQKLSIDGSQIIINDFTGNKLTILNVNPSDNDVNYLSIPSALDDSVTADFALDANDDIWYTNWLYQQGGFLVKFNQNDYLSAVSNSGEQFLPLVDFISAYALPVQLLTPNGITFSDDGLLWIVDTTSSSFFSFDPSSEKFIQYVTADPMFETYGNQTGVIKSPISRPYWIENDDQGRLVFNEQAANNISVMDPRTQSLIEYHIPSKNPNWGDCDSGVKILDDCGIAQIFDFAISGEKIWFTEWVENKIGVVDTSVPLPLEIQFEYDTLNLLPGNSANFHFIISPQFNNGNLELSSIVSTTHDFLTVNFIHDSVEIFELDSDNPIPVHVDISASDDALSGTYKILLGVQSDDVTISKFLTVIIE
;
A
#
# COMPACT_ATOMS: atom_id res chain seq x y z
N MET A 1 -31.81 14.09 6.81
CA MET A 1 -31.23 13.81 8.14
C MET A 1 -30.53 12.47 8.23
N LYS A 2 -31.07 11.35 7.71
CA LYS A 2 -30.36 10.05 7.72
C LYS A 2 -29.18 9.96 6.74
N LYS A 3 -29.24 10.65 5.58
CA LYS A 3 -28.14 10.66 4.58
C LYS A 3 -26.92 11.45 5.07
N GLN A 4 -27.12 12.61 5.69
CA GLN A 4 -26.01 13.39 6.25
C GLN A 4 -25.27 12.67 7.38
N VAL A 5 -25.97 11.87 8.20
CA VAL A 5 -25.35 11.12 9.28
C VAL A 5 -24.47 9.98 8.74
N LYS A 6 -24.80 9.41 7.57
CA LYS A 6 -23.98 8.35 6.93
C LYS A 6 -22.69 8.91 6.34
N GLY A 7 -22.74 10.06 5.66
CA GLY A 7 -21.54 10.76 5.20
C GLY A 7 -20.63 11.11 6.37
N TYR A 8 -21.16 11.69 7.46
CA TYR A 8 -20.35 11.98 8.66
C TYR A 8 -19.78 10.74 9.35
N LEU A 9 -20.43 9.58 9.26
CA LEU A 9 -19.91 8.32 9.82
C LEU A 9 -18.81 7.73 8.92
N ALA A 10 -18.96 7.75 7.61
CA ALA A 10 -17.91 7.36 6.66
C ALA A 10 -16.71 8.31 6.76
N PHE A 11 -16.96 9.61 6.91
CA PHE A 11 -15.94 10.62 7.14
C PHE A 11 -15.24 10.48 8.49
N ALA A 12 -15.97 10.27 9.57
CA ALA A 12 -15.38 10.02 10.89
C ALA A 12 -14.61 8.69 10.93
N PHE A 13 -14.98 7.78 10.06
CA PHE A 13 -14.37 6.49 9.93
C PHE A 13 -13.08 6.53 9.08
N LEU A 14 -13.14 7.14 7.90
CA LEU A 14 -11.94 7.53 7.15
C LEU A 14 -11.04 8.43 8.00
N GLY A 15 -11.59 9.41 8.70
CA GLY A 15 -10.89 10.20 9.69
C GLY A 15 -10.27 9.38 10.80
N GLY A 16 -10.89 8.29 11.24
CA GLY A 16 -10.33 7.36 12.23
C GLY A 16 -9.16 6.55 11.67
N ILE A 17 -9.30 5.96 10.49
CA ILE A 17 -8.22 5.26 9.78
C ILE A 17 -7.14 6.27 9.36
N MET A 18 -7.53 7.43 8.90
CA MET A 18 -6.67 8.50 8.42
C MET A 18 -6.04 9.33 9.55
N LEU A 19 -6.67 9.46 10.73
CA LEU A 19 -6.04 10.00 11.94
C LEU A 19 -4.87 9.14 12.41
N THR A 20 -4.97 7.83 12.18
CA THR A 20 -3.85 6.92 12.40
C THR A 20 -2.88 6.86 11.21
N SER A 21 -3.25 7.39 10.01
CA SER A 21 -2.42 7.40 8.80
C SER A 21 -2.03 8.78 8.29
N GLY A 22 -2.36 9.84 9.04
CA GLY A 22 -1.96 11.18 8.64
C GLY A 22 -2.78 11.84 7.53
N VAL A 23 -3.88 11.27 7.07
CA VAL A 23 -4.73 11.84 6.01
C VAL A 23 -5.75 12.89 6.52
N LEU A 24 -5.55 13.41 7.73
CA LEU A 24 -6.34 14.54 8.25
C LEU A 24 -6.32 15.79 7.34
N VAL A 25 -5.39 15.84 6.39
CA VAL A 25 -5.14 17.00 5.54
C VAL A 25 -6.13 17.16 4.42
N ALA A 26 -6.47 16.07 3.75
CA ALA A 26 -7.47 16.13 2.69
C ALA A 26 -8.83 16.67 3.20
N MET A 27 -9.08 16.46 4.50
CA MET A 27 -10.32 16.87 5.15
C MET A 27 -10.32 18.29 5.70
N THR A 28 -9.15 18.90 5.99
CA THR A 28 -9.12 20.29 6.50
C THR A 28 -9.25 21.34 5.40
N GLY A 29 -9.12 20.93 4.14
CA GLY A 29 -9.43 21.77 2.98
C GLY A 29 -10.86 21.59 2.44
N TYR A 30 -11.64 20.63 2.97
CA TYR A 30 -13.02 20.43 2.55
C TYR A 30 -13.93 21.46 3.22
N ASP A 31 -14.45 22.37 2.45
CA ASP A 31 -15.53 23.28 2.85
C ASP A 31 -16.87 22.69 2.36
N PRO A 32 -17.75 22.21 3.27
CA PRO A 32 -19.02 21.63 2.88
C PRO A 32 -19.99 22.62 2.21
N ASP A 33 -19.70 23.91 2.27
CA ASP A 33 -20.50 24.97 1.63
C ASP A 33 -19.98 25.31 0.22
N VAL A 34 -18.85 24.72 -0.22
CA VAL A 34 -18.34 24.86 -1.58
C VAL A 34 -18.94 23.75 -2.45
N ASP A 35 -19.61 24.15 -3.53
CA ASP A 35 -20.12 23.23 -4.55
C ASP A 35 -18.96 22.79 -5.48
N TYR A 36 -18.25 21.75 -5.08
CA TYR A 36 -17.15 21.19 -5.86
C TYR A 36 -17.59 20.52 -7.18
N ALA A 37 -18.89 20.32 -7.39
CA ALA A 37 -19.43 19.78 -8.64
C ALA A 37 -19.49 20.82 -9.77
N ALA A 38 -19.34 22.10 -9.46
CA ALA A 38 -19.41 23.19 -10.45
C ALA A 38 -18.05 23.52 -11.08
N VAL A 39 -17.40 22.52 -11.64
CA VAL A 39 -16.09 22.72 -12.32
C VAL A 39 -16.23 23.28 -13.75
N ASP A 40 -17.38 23.79 -14.10
CA ASP A 40 -17.57 24.57 -15.35
C ASP A 40 -17.15 26.05 -15.23
N ASP A 41 -16.62 26.46 -14.08
CA ASP A 41 -16.18 27.83 -13.89
C ASP A 41 -14.75 28.05 -14.42
N PRO A 42 -14.53 29.11 -15.20
CA PRO A 42 -13.20 29.38 -15.74
C PRO A 42 -12.23 29.70 -14.60
N LYS A 43 -11.20 28.91 -14.53
CA LYS A 43 -10.04 28.98 -13.69
C LYS A 43 -9.72 30.29 -13.06
N VAL A 44 -9.52 30.19 -11.80
CA VAL A 44 -8.64 31.08 -11.06
C VAL A 44 -7.25 30.42 -11.08
N THR A 45 -6.28 31.11 -11.62
CA THR A 45 -4.90 30.66 -11.62
C THR A 45 -4.43 30.55 -10.17
N LEU A 46 -3.84 29.39 -9.80
CA LEU A 46 -3.17 29.25 -8.50
C LEU A 46 -2.21 30.42 -8.31
N THR A 47 -2.44 31.24 -7.30
CA THR A 47 -1.55 32.35 -6.96
C THR A 47 -0.66 31.91 -5.82
N GLY A 48 0.65 31.92 -6.04
CA GLY A 48 1.64 31.49 -5.06
C GLY A 48 2.17 30.09 -5.33
N THR A 49 2.92 29.58 -4.39
CA THR A 49 3.46 28.21 -4.40
C THR A 49 2.49 27.25 -3.72
N PRO A 50 2.56 25.93 -3.98
CA PRO A 50 1.75 24.94 -3.26
C PRO A 50 1.85 25.07 -1.74
N SER A 51 3.01 25.44 -1.18
CA SER A 51 3.18 25.67 0.25
C SER A 51 2.28 26.81 0.80
N ASP A 52 1.91 27.79 -0.01
CA ASP A 52 1.02 28.87 0.41
C ASP A 52 -0.45 28.42 0.59
N ASN A 53 -0.78 27.24 0.06
CA ASN A 53 -2.14 26.67 0.16
C ASN A 53 -2.42 26.03 1.52
N PHE A 54 -1.40 25.79 2.36
CA PHE A 54 -1.59 25.27 3.70
C PHE A 54 -1.59 26.38 4.75
N PRO A 55 -2.45 26.30 5.78
CA PRO A 55 -2.35 27.17 6.94
C PRO A 55 -0.98 27.09 7.61
N ASP A 56 -0.49 28.20 8.16
CA ASP A 56 0.86 28.28 8.75
C ASP A 56 1.08 27.27 9.89
N ASP A 57 0.04 26.98 10.66
CA ASP A 57 0.07 26.00 11.75
C ASP A 57 0.12 24.54 11.28
N GLN A 58 -0.20 24.27 10.01
CA GLN A 58 -0.16 22.93 9.41
C GLN A 58 1.04 22.76 8.48
N ARG A 59 1.67 23.83 8.05
CA ARG A 59 2.71 23.82 7.01
C ARG A 59 3.87 22.89 7.34
N THR A 60 4.35 22.90 8.59
CA THR A 60 5.43 22.01 9.04
C THR A 60 5.03 20.54 9.11
N THR A 61 3.73 20.27 9.23
CA THR A 61 3.22 18.89 9.28
C THR A 61 3.11 18.30 7.89
N PHE A 62 2.58 19.07 6.94
CA PHE A 62 2.19 18.57 5.62
C PHE A 62 3.04 19.07 4.46
N CYS A 63 3.74 20.15 4.67
CA CYS A 63 4.72 20.66 3.76
C CYS A 63 6.05 20.69 4.49
N SER A 64 6.52 19.53 4.86
CA SER A 64 7.93 19.43 5.17
C SER A 64 8.65 19.97 3.95
N SER A 65 9.47 20.97 4.13
CA SER A 65 10.38 21.44 3.07
C SER A 65 11.42 20.36 2.75
N GLY A 66 11.09 19.08 3.05
CA GLY A 66 11.92 17.91 2.93
C GLY A 66 13.35 18.18 3.38
N GLY A 67 13.89 17.41 4.24
CA GLY A 67 15.34 17.45 4.41
C GLY A 67 16.04 17.16 3.08
N ASP A 68 17.34 17.18 3.04
CA ASP A 68 18.12 16.70 1.91
C ASP A 68 17.67 15.27 1.52
N ALA A 69 17.72 14.95 0.24
CA ALA A 69 17.52 13.58 -0.21
C ALA A 69 18.57 12.67 0.41
N LYS A 70 18.13 11.57 0.98
CA LYS A 70 18.99 10.59 1.63
C LYS A 70 19.20 9.38 0.72
N SER A 71 20.24 8.61 1.01
CA SER A 71 20.51 7.36 0.30
C SER A 71 21.12 6.36 1.26
N THR A 72 20.72 5.11 1.10
CA THR A 72 21.35 3.94 1.70
C THR A 72 22.02 3.11 0.61
N ASP A 73 22.47 1.93 0.94
CA ASP A 73 22.96 0.99 -0.08
C ASP A 73 21.84 0.55 -1.04
N TYR A 74 20.58 0.54 -0.59
CA TYR A 74 19.43 0.02 -1.32
C TYR A 74 18.46 1.09 -1.82
N VAL A 75 18.44 2.26 -1.17
CA VAL A 75 17.43 3.31 -1.39
C VAL A 75 18.09 4.58 -1.85
N HIS A 76 17.52 5.22 -2.89
CA HIS A 76 17.89 6.57 -3.33
C HIS A 76 16.65 7.44 -3.40
N GLU A 77 16.73 8.63 -2.83
CA GLU A 77 15.66 9.63 -2.83
C GLU A 77 15.98 10.80 -3.77
N TYR A 78 14.93 11.41 -4.32
CA TYR A 78 15.00 12.56 -5.22
C TYR A 78 13.99 13.62 -4.79
N ILE A 79 14.47 14.86 -4.59
CA ILE A 79 13.62 16.00 -4.18
C ILE A 79 12.84 16.50 -5.40
N ILE A 80 11.52 16.61 -5.26
CA ILE A 80 10.66 17.24 -6.27
C ILE A 80 10.94 18.74 -6.28
N PRO A 81 11.18 19.39 -7.46
CA PRO A 81 11.59 20.79 -7.52
C PRO A 81 10.59 21.79 -6.94
N THR A 82 9.30 21.57 -7.18
CA THR A 82 8.25 22.38 -6.56
C THR A 82 8.00 21.91 -5.14
N GLU A 83 8.05 22.82 -4.18
CA GLU A 83 7.87 22.52 -2.77
C GLU A 83 6.39 22.19 -2.47
N CYS A 84 6.16 21.21 -1.58
CA CYS A 84 4.85 20.90 -1.03
C CYS A 84 3.83 20.40 -2.07
N THR A 85 4.27 19.61 -3.04
CA THR A 85 3.37 19.01 -4.04
C THR A 85 2.56 17.86 -3.47
N ASN A 86 3.04 17.22 -2.38
CA ASN A 86 2.46 16.03 -1.77
C ASN A 86 2.27 14.90 -2.80
N PRO A 87 3.34 14.28 -3.29
CA PRO A 87 3.27 13.22 -4.29
C PRO A 87 2.55 11.99 -3.72
N LEU A 88 1.55 11.45 -4.43
CA LEU A 88 0.72 10.38 -3.90
C LEU A 88 0.80 9.09 -4.71
N ALA A 89 0.15 9.03 -5.86
CA ALA A 89 0.17 7.86 -6.73
C ALA A 89 1.36 7.90 -7.71
N ILE A 90 1.89 6.73 -8.08
CA ILE A 90 3.09 6.61 -8.89
C ILE A 90 2.98 5.43 -9.86
N VAL A 91 3.48 5.61 -11.09
CA VAL A 91 3.52 4.57 -12.13
C VAL A 91 4.76 4.72 -13.01
N SER A 92 5.24 3.61 -13.57
CA SER A 92 6.32 3.63 -14.56
C SER A 92 5.76 3.53 -15.98
N ASP A 93 6.29 4.35 -16.91
CA ASP A 93 5.96 4.19 -18.32
C ASP A 93 6.83 3.12 -19.00
N TYR A 94 6.51 2.78 -20.26
CA TYR A 94 7.23 1.75 -21.03
C TYR A 94 8.67 2.14 -21.40
N ASP A 95 9.04 3.42 -21.27
CA ASP A 95 10.39 3.93 -21.49
C ASP A 95 11.21 3.97 -20.19
N GLY A 96 10.60 3.58 -19.06
CA GLY A 96 11.19 3.57 -17.71
C GLY A 96 11.23 4.92 -17.03
N ASN A 97 10.47 5.92 -17.52
CA ASN A 97 10.25 7.13 -16.74
C ASN A 97 9.18 6.86 -15.67
N VAL A 98 9.19 7.67 -14.63
CA VAL A 98 8.30 7.56 -13.47
C VAL A 98 7.35 8.74 -13.47
N TRP A 99 6.05 8.47 -13.44
CA TRP A 99 4.99 9.47 -13.36
C TRP A 99 4.36 9.42 -11.98
N PHE A 100 4.04 10.57 -11.43
CA PHE A 100 3.39 10.68 -10.12
C PHE A 100 2.39 11.83 -10.08
N THR A 101 1.40 11.69 -9.21
CA THR A 101 0.38 12.72 -8.98
C THR A 101 0.83 13.68 -7.89
N GLU A 102 0.50 14.97 -8.06
CA GLU A 102 0.78 16.02 -7.09
C GLU A 102 -0.52 16.52 -6.47
N THR A 103 -0.86 15.98 -5.30
CA THR A 103 -2.19 16.19 -4.67
C THR A 103 -2.49 17.63 -4.32
N ASN A 104 -1.47 18.44 -4.08
CA ASN A 104 -1.64 19.84 -3.68
C ASN A 104 -1.73 20.82 -4.85
N THR A 105 -1.42 20.37 -6.06
CA THR A 105 -1.44 21.21 -7.27
C THR A 105 -2.39 20.69 -8.33
N GLY A 106 -2.75 19.40 -8.28
CA GLY A 106 -3.46 18.71 -9.35
C GLY A 106 -2.62 18.46 -10.59
N ASN A 107 -1.32 18.61 -10.49
CA ASN A 107 -0.36 18.40 -11.56
C ASN A 107 0.07 16.93 -11.66
N LEU A 108 0.73 16.60 -12.76
CA LEU A 108 1.53 15.39 -12.91
C LEU A 108 3.00 15.75 -12.93
N GLY A 109 3.79 15.05 -12.11
CA GLY A 109 5.22 15.04 -12.19
C GLY A 109 5.72 13.85 -13.02
N LYS A 110 6.80 14.05 -13.76
CA LYS A 110 7.55 13.03 -14.48
C LYS A 110 9.01 13.08 -14.09
N PHE A 111 9.58 11.95 -13.73
CA PHE A 111 11.01 11.80 -13.46
C PHE A 111 11.66 10.87 -14.49
N ASN A 112 12.78 11.30 -15.05
CA ASN A 112 13.59 10.47 -15.93
C ASN A 112 14.80 9.91 -15.14
N PRO A 113 14.84 8.60 -14.84
CA PRO A 113 15.90 8.01 -14.01
C PRO A 113 17.29 8.02 -14.66
N VAL A 114 17.37 8.12 -16.00
CA VAL A 114 18.66 8.13 -16.72
C VAL A 114 19.35 9.49 -16.63
N THR A 115 18.56 10.56 -16.67
CA THR A 115 19.07 11.94 -16.62
C THR A 115 18.89 12.58 -15.25
N GLU A 116 18.16 11.92 -14.34
CA GLU A 116 17.78 12.42 -13.01
C GLU A 116 17.10 13.79 -13.07
N THR A 117 16.19 13.95 -14.04
CA THR A 117 15.50 15.22 -14.27
C THR A 117 14.00 15.09 -14.08
N PHE A 118 13.42 16.09 -13.42
CA PHE A 118 11.98 16.26 -13.28
C PHE A 118 11.40 17.13 -14.38
N THR A 119 10.17 16.82 -14.75
CA THR A 119 9.28 17.68 -15.55
C THR A 119 7.92 17.69 -14.86
N GLU A 120 7.43 18.85 -14.51
CA GLU A 120 6.11 19.02 -13.88
C GLU A 120 5.16 19.62 -14.93
N TYR A 121 3.97 19.03 -15.08
CA TYR A 121 2.97 19.44 -16.07
C TYR A 121 1.81 20.12 -15.35
N ASP A 122 1.72 21.43 -15.52
CA ASP A 122 0.66 22.24 -14.93
C ASP A 122 -0.71 21.80 -15.45
N ASN A 123 -1.65 21.56 -14.54
CA ASN A 123 -3.04 21.30 -14.89
C ASN A 123 -3.83 22.60 -14.92
N PRO A 124 -4.02 23.20 -16.10
CA PRO A 124 -4.65 24.49 -16.22
C PRO A 124 -6.16 24.45 -15.92
N THR A 125 -6.76 23.30 -15.70
CA THR A 125 -8.19 23.12 -15.35
C THR A 125 -8.43 22.79 -13.89
N TRP A 126 -7.34 22.63 -13.10
CA TRP A 126 -7.46 22.41 -11.68
C TRP A 126 -8.03 23.62 -10.96
N PRO A 127 -8.95 23.45 -9.98
CA PRO A 127 -9.51 24.56 -9.21
C PRO A 127 -8.43 25.31 -8.42
N ASP A 128 -8.55 26.63 -8.35
CA ASP A 128 -7.60 27.46 -7.59
C ASP A 128 -7.64 27.13 -6.11
N GLY A 129 -6.46 26.87 -5.51
CA GLY A 129 -6.33 26.41 -4.14
C GLY A 129 -6.92 25.02 -3.87
N GLY A 130 -7.35 24.34 -4.92
CA GLY A 130 -7.92 23.00 -4.83
C GLY A 130 -6.87 21.98 -4.42
N ARG A 131 -7.27 21.06 -3.56
CA ARG A 131 -6.47 19.90 -3.15
C ARG A 131 -7.34 18.66 -3.25
N SER A 132 -6.76 17.57 -3.68
CA SER A 132 -7.46 16.30 -3.74
C SER A 132 -6.49 15.16 -3.52
N MET A 133 -6.93 14.12 -2.88
CA MET A 133 -6.15 12.88 -2.87
C MET A 133 -6.34 12.20 -4.22
N MET A 134 -5.23 12.02 -4.94
CA MET A 134 -5.16 11.45 -6.29
C MET A 134 -4.55 10.05 -6.17
N TRP A 135 -5.34 9.10 -5.66
CA TRP A 135 -4.89 7.80 -5.18
C TRP A 135 -4.47 6.82 -6.27
N GLY A 136 -5.09 6.89 -7.43
CA GLY A 136 -4.85 5.96 -8.51
C GLY A 136 -4.19 6.63 -9.69
N ILE A 137 -3.22 5.95 -10.30
CA ILE A 137 -2.56 6.35 -11.54
C ILE A 137 -2.23 5.11 -12.34
N ASP A 138 -2.36 5.17 -13.66
CA ASP A 138 -1.86 4.13 -14.56
C ASP A 138 -1.47 4.70 -15.93
N TYR A 139 -0.61 3.99 -16.64
CA TYR A 139 -0.06 4.40 -17.93
C TYR A 139 -0.60 3.53 -19.06
N ALA A 140 -1.38 4.14 -19.94
CA ALA A 140 -2.04 3.45 -21.04
C ALA A 140 -1.10 3.18 -22.23
N PRO A 141 -1.38 2.14 -23.04
CA PRO A 141 -0.61 1.82 -24.24
C PRO A 141 -0.62 2.91 -25.32
N ASP A 142 -1.61 3.82 -25.28
CA ASP A 142 -1.69 4.97 -26.20
C ASP A 142 -0.79 6.15 -25.79
N GLY A 143 -0.03 6.01 -24.70
CA GLY A 143 0.84 7.05 -24.17
C GLY A 143 0.11 8.07 -23.31
N SER A 144 -1.07 7.76 -22.81
CA SER A 144 -1.76 8.61 -21.84
C SER A 144 -1.55 8.14 -20.41
N VAL A 145 -1.52 9.09 -19.48
CA VAL A 145 -1.53 8.87 -18.03
C VAL A 145 -2.95 9.09 -17.52
N TRP A 146 -3.49 8.11 -16.81
CA TRP A 146 -4.81 8.20 -16.22
C TRP A 146 -4.68 8.25 -14.71
N PHE A 147 -5.49 9.08 -14.04
CA PHE A 147 -5.48 9.19 -12.59
C PHE A 147 -6.85 9.55 -12.01
N THR A 148 -7.06 9.21 -10.75
CA THR A 148 -8.29 9.49 -10.03
C THR A 148 -8.17 10.74 -9.17
N ASP A 149 -9.31 11.33 -8.84
CA ASP A 149 -9.46 12.52 -8.03
C ASP A 149 -10.69 12.35 -7.15
N GLU A 150 -10.47 12.17 -5.84
CA GLU A 150 -11.55 11.87 -4.90
C GLU A 150 -12.42 13.09 -4.55
N THR A 151 -11.83 14.28 -4.49
CA THR A 151 -12.54 15.48 -4.03
C THR A 151 -13.53 16.00 -5.08
N TYR A 152 -13.14 15.91 -6.34
CA TYR A 152 -13.93 16.43 -7.45
C TYR A 152 -14.65 15.34 -8.24
N ASP A 153 -14.73 14.13 -7.69
CA ASP A 153 -15.39 12.96 -8.32
C ASP A 153 -15.01 12.81 -9.79
N SER A 154 -13.72 12.70 -10.07
CA SER A 154 -13.24 12.73 -11.44
C SER A 154 -12.20 11.66 -11.73
N VAL A 155 -12.13 11.30 -13.00
CA VAL A 155 -11.04 10.57 -13.61
C VAL A 155 -10.41 11.48 -14.66
N TRP A 156 -9.12 11.60 -14.61
CA TRP A 156 -8.36 12.45 -15.50
C TRP A 156 -7.55 11.64 -16.49
N LYS A 157 -7.46 12.14 -17.71
CA LYS A 157 -6.57 11.65 -18.75
C LYS A 157 -5.59 12.74 -19.13
N PHE A 158 -4.30 12.44 -19.13
CA PHE A 158 -3.26 13.31 -19.63
C PHE A 158 -2.61 12.69 -20.87
N SER A 159 -2.67 13.37 -22.01
CA SER A 159 -1.97 12.97 -23.23
C SER A 159 -0.51 13.40 -23.16
N THR A 160 0.43 12.46 -23.12
CA THR A 160 1.86 12.78 -23.11
C THR A 160 2.38 13.32 -24.45
N ILE A 161 1.58 13.17 -25.52
CA ILE A 161 1.92 13.67 -26.87
C ILE A 161 1.54 15.13 -27.02
N ASP A 162 0.34 15.50 -26.58
CA ASP A 162 -0.22 16.85 -26.74
C ASP A 162 -0.05 17.70 -25.48
N GLU A 163 0.39 17.10 -24.39
CA GLU A 163 0.52 17.70 -23.06
C GLU A 163 -0.80 18.37 -22.58
N GLN A 164 -1.92 17.67 -22.80
CA GLN A 164 -3.25 18.18 -22.48
C GLN A 164 -3.96 17.27 -21.48
N TYR A 165 -4.64 17.90 -20.52
CA TYR A 165 -5.53 17.23 -19.58
C TYR A 165 -6.95 17.18 -20.12
N GLU A 166 -7.61 16.03 -19.93
CA GLU A 166 -9.04 15.83 -20.14
C GLU A 166 -9.64 15.31 -18.84
N ARG A 167 -10.75 15.91 -18.41
CA ARG A 167 -11.47 15.52 -17.20
C ARG A 167 -12.75 14.77 -17.56
N LEU A 168 -12.92 13.60 -16.97
CA LEU A 168 -14.13 12.80 -17.07
C LEU A 168 -14.83 12.79 -15.70
N SER A 169 -16.10 13.19 -15.67
CA SER A 169 -16.88 13.11 -14.43
C SER A 169 -17.10 11.65 -14.04
N TYR A 170 -16.82 11.33 -12.79
CA TYR A 170 -17.07 10.02 -12.23
C TYR A 170 -18.55 9.85 -11.88
N PRO A 171 -19.18 8.69 -12.16
CA PRO A 171 -20.60 8.49 -11.90
C PRO A 171 -20.89 8.37 -10.40
N THR A 172 -21.27 9.46 -9.77
CA THR A 172 -21.74 9.46 -8.38
C THR A 172 -23.21 9.06 -8.35
N ALA A 173 -23.52 7.85 -7.94
CA ALA A 173 -24.92 7.40 -7.79
C ALA A 173 -25.58 8.02 -6.55
N GLY A 174 -25.68 9.35 -6.52
CA GLY A 174 -26.47 10.09 -5.54
C GLY A 174 -25.87 10.19 -4.15
N GLY A 175 -24.58 10.32 -4.01
CA GLY A 175 -23.91 10.55 -2.73
C GLY A 175 -22.40 10.40 -2.82
N ASP A 176 -21.79 10.17 -1.71
CA ASP A 176 -20.36 10.13 -1.50
C ASP A 176 -19.68 9.09 -2.41
N SER A 177 -18.77 9.51 -3.27
CA SER A 177 -17.88 8.68 -4.06
C SER A 177 -16.43 9.01 -3.71
N LEU A 178 -15.57 8.02 -3.62
CA LEU A 178 -14.13 8.17 -3.48
C LEU A 178 -13.44 7.24 -4.49
N PRO A 179 -13.34 7.66 -5.77
CA PRO A 179 -12.56 6.89 -6.74
C PRO A 179 -11.09 6.88 -6.29
N GLN A 180 -10.57 5.68 -6.03
CA GLN A 180 -9.23 5.52 -5.53
C GLN A 180 -8.33 4.86 -6.59
N LYS A 181 -7.93 3.61 -6.38
CA LYS A 181 -7.05 2.90 -7.30
C LYS A 181 -7.75 2.73 -8.65
N LEU A 182 -6.99 2.86 -9.71
CA LEU A 182 -7.42 2.52 -11.06
C LEU A 182 -6.41 1.59 -11.72
N SER A 183 -6.89 0.78 -12.65
CA SER A 183 -6.03 -0.06 -13.48
C SER A 183 -6.60 -0.11 -14.89
N ILE A 184 -5.71 -0.08 -15.89
CA ILE A 184 -6.05 -0.11 -17.30
C ILE A 184 -5.86 -1.53 -17.82
N ASP A 185 -6.95 -2.15 -18.25
CA ASP A 185 -6.94 -3.45 -18.93
C ASP A 185 -7.51 -3.29 -20.36
N GLY A 186 -6.64 -3.26 -21.34
CA GLY A 186 -7.01 -3.05 -22.74
C GLY A 186 -7.72 -1.71 -22.97
N SER A 187 -9.03 -1.73 -23.23
CA SER A 187 -9.88 -0.54 -23.38
C SER A 187 -10.74 -0.24 -22.16
N GLN A 188 -10.60 -1.01 -21.11
CA GLN A 188 -11.31 -0.86 -19.85
C GLN A 188 -10.42 -0.17 -18.82
N ILE A 189 -11.02 0.67 -17.99
CA ILE A 189 -10.41 1.22 -16.80
C ILE A 189 -11.26 0.79 -15.62
N ILE A 190 -10.67 0.02 -14.72
CA ILE A 190 -11.34 -0.46 -13.52
C ILE A 190 -10.97 0.47 -12.38
N ILE A 191 -11.96 0.91 -11.61
CA ILE A 191 -11.78 1.88 -10.53
C ILE A 191 -12.53 1.38 -9.31
N ASN A 192 -11.89 1.30 -8.16
CA ASN A 192 -12.62 1.10 -6.91
C ASN A 192 -13.19 2.42 -6.41
N ASP A 193 -14.43 2.39 -5.98
CA ASP A 193 -15.10 3.50 -5.30
C ASP A 193 -15.20 3.18 -3.81
N PHE A 194 -14.23 3.68 -3.05
CA PHE A 194 -14.03 3.25 -1.67
C PHE A 194 -15.26 3.47 -0.79
N THR A 195 -15.88 4.65 -0.85
CA THR A 195 -17.10 4.97 -0.09
C THR A 195 -18.37 4.87 -0.90
N GLY A 196 -18.27 4.86 -2.23
CA GLY A 196 -19.42 4.73 -3.13
C GLY A 196 -19.99 3.32 -3.19
N ASN A 197 -19.38 2.37 -2.49
CA ASN A 197 -19.87 1.01 -2.32
C ASN A 197 -19.98 0.23 -3.64
N LYS A 198 -19.01 0.38 -4.52
CA LYS A 198 -18.99 -0.25 -5.85
C LYS A 198 -17.60 -0.30 -6.45
N LEU A 199 -17.43 -1.18 -7.44
CA LEU A 199 -16.42 -1.03 -8.49
C LEU A 199 -17.05 -0.38 -9.70
N THR A 200 -16.27 0.42 -10.42
CA THR A 200 -16.70 1.03 -11.68
C THR A 200 -15.78 0.59 -12.80
N ILE A 201 -16.34 0.07 -13.87
CA ILE A 201 -15.64 -0.22 -15.12
C ILE A 201 -15.99 0.90 -16.10
N LEU A 202 -14.98 1.63 -16.49
CA LEU A 202 -15.04 2.68 -17.50
C LEU A 202 -14.60 2.09 -18.84
N ASN A 203 -15.47 2.13 -19.83
CA ASN A 203 -15.14 1.75 -21.20
C ASN A 203 -15.00 3.01 -22.04
N VAL A 204 -13.81 3.26 -22.57
CA VAL A 204 -13.55 4.38 -23.47
C VAL A 204 -13.65 3.87 -24.91
N ASN A 205 -14.61 4.39 -25.67
CA ASN A 205 -14.70 4.07 -27.08
C ASN A 205 -13.67 4.91 -27.87
N PRO A 206 -12.64 4.30 -28.46
CA PRO A 206 -11.59 5.05 -29.12
C PRO A 206 -12.04 5.80 -30.39
N SER A 207 -13.26 5.55 -30.88
CA SER A 207 -13.74 6.15 -32.12
C SER A 207 -14.52 7.45 -31.95
N ASP A 208 -15.10 7.72 -30.80
CA ASP A 208 -15.96 8.87 -30.56
C ASP A 208 -15.79 9.52 -29.16
N ASN A 209 -14.84 9.03 -28.36
CA ASN A 209 -14.66 9.42 -26.96
C ASN A 209 -15.93 9.26 -26.10
N ASP A 210 -16.88 8.42 -26.53
CA ASP A 210 -18.04 8.12 -25.72
C ASP A 210 -17.62 7.19 -24.58
N VAL A 211 -18.02 7.55 -23.37
CA VAL A 211 -17.63 6.88 -22.13
C VAL A 211 -18.83 6.19 -21.55
N ASN A 212 -18.73 4.89 -21.43
CA ASN A 212 -19.76 4.07 -20.82
C ASN A 212 -19.28 3.52 -19.47
N TYR A 213 -20.12 3.61 -18.46
CA TYR A 213 -19.84 3.11 -17.12
C TYR A 213 -20.66 1.88 -16.78
N LEU A 214 -20.01 0.85 -16.26
CA LEU A 214 -20.64 -0.28 -15.59
C LEU A 214 -20.29 -0.22 -14.11
N SER A 215 -21.28 -0.13 -13.24
CA SER A 215 -21.06 -0.19 -11.79
C SER A 215 -21.40 -1.57 -11.26
N ILE A 216 -20.45 -2.18 -10.55
CA ILE A 216 -20.61 -3.46 -9.87
C ILE A 216 -20.86 -3.15 -8.40
N PRO A 217 -22.07 -3.42 -7.87
CA PRO A 217 -22.39 -3.10 -6.49
C PRO A 217 -21.60 -3.99 -5.53
N SER A 218 -21.34 -3.48 -4.35
CA SER A 218 -20.78 -4.26 -3.25
C SER A 218 -21.71 -5.39 -2.82
N ALA A 219 -21.11 -6.45 -2.28
CA ALA A 219 -21.85 -7.57 -1.68
C ALA A 219 -22.50 -7.20 -0.35
N LEU A 220 -22.02 -6.15 0.31
CA LEU A 220 -22.56 -5.62 1.58
C LEU A 220 -23.09 -4.20 1.39
N ASP A 221 -24.27 -3.93 1.93
CA ASP A 221 -24.78 -2.57 1.99
C ASP A 221 -23.96 -1.72 2.98
N ASP A 222 -23.79 -0.42 2.66
CA ASP A 222 -23.10 0.55 3.51
C ASP A 222 -21.63 0.16 3.87
N SER A 223 -20.98 -0.61 3.03
CA SER A 223 -19.59 -1.05 3.18
C SER A 223 -18.62 -0.19 2.38
N VAL A 224 -17.33 -0.41 2.55
CA VAL A 224 -16.30 0.11 1.67
C VAL A 224 -15.86 -0.95 0.67
N THR A 225 -15.52 -0.53 -0.54
CA THR A 225 -14.92 -1.36 -1.58
C THR A 225 -13.47 -0.93 -1.72
N ALA A 226 -12.57 -1.80 -1.32
CA ALA A 226 -11.14 -1.50 -1.42
C ALA A 226 -10.55 -1.97 -2.76
N ASP A 227 -9.28 -2.31 -2.78
CA ASP A 227 -8.55 -2.67 -3.99
C ASP A 227 -9.13 -3.89 -4.74
N PHE A 228 -8.73 -4.07 -5.97
CA PHE A 228 -9.15 -5.15 -6.85
C PHE A 228 -7.95 -5.76 -7.60
N ALA A 229 -8.12 -7.01 -8.02
CA ALA A 229 -7.18 -7.74 -8.85
C ALA A 229 -7.91 -8.57 -9.90
N LEU A 230 -7.24 -8.84 -11.03
CA LEU A 230 -7.73 -9.73 -12.07
C LEU A 230 -7.13 -11.12 -11.92
N ASP A 231 -7.93 -12.16 -12.04
CA ASP A 231 -7.40 -13.53 -12.11
C ASP A 231 -7.02 -13.91 -13.57
N ALA A 232 -6.46 -15.09 -13.75
CA ALA A 232 -6.05 -15.58 -15.07
C ALA A 232 -7.20 -15.75 -16.10
N ASN A 233 -8.45 -15.57 -15.68
CA ASN A 233 -9.65 -15.60 -16.55
C ASN A 233 -10.23 -14.21 -16.76
N ASP A 234 -9.54 -13.14 -16.35
CA ASP A 234 -10.00 -11.76 -16.33
C ASP A 234 -11.24 -11.54 -15.42
N ASP A 235 -11.47 -12.43 -14.46
CA ASP A 235 -12.49 -12.20 -13.44
C ASP A 235 -11.96 -11.21 -12.38
N ILE A 236 -12.81 -10.30 -11.95
CA ILE A 236 -12.41 -9.23 -11.02
C ILE A 236 -12.64 -9.68 -9.59
N TRP A 237 -11.58 -9.64 -8.79
CA TRP A 237 -11.63 -9.89 -7.36
C TRP A 237 -11.45 -8.59 -6.60
N TYR A 238 -12.22 -8.37 -5.53
CA TYR A 238 -12.11 -7.17 -4.71
C TYR A 238 -12.53 -7.44 -3.27
N THR A 239 -12.07 -6.60 -2.34
CA THR A 239 -12.49 -6.69 -0.94
C THR A 239 -13.63 -5.74 -0.66
N ASN A 240 -14.58 -6.21 0.13
CA ASN A 240 -15.76 -5.47 0.52
C ASN A 240 -16.02 -5.69 2.02
N TRP A 241 -15.92 -4.65 2.83
CA TRP A 241 -15.86 -4.80 4.27
C TRP A 241 -16.50 -3.65 5.05
N LEU A 242 -16.87 -3.95 6.29
CA LEU A 242 -17.34 -3.01 7.29
C LEU A 242 -16.31 -2.92 8.41
N TYR A 243 -15.96 -1.73 8.79
CA TYR A 243 -14.95 -1.49 9.82
C TYR A 243 -15.20 -2.28 11.10
N GLN A 244 -14.20 -3.05 11.51
CA GLN A 244 -14.23 -3.91 12.71
C GLN A 244 -15.43 -4.88 12.78
N GLN A 245 -16.14 -5.09 11.67
CA GLN A 245 -17.29 -6.00 11.61
C GLN A 245 -17.08 -7.17 10.66
N GLY A 246 -15.95 -7.16 9.94
CA GLY A 246 -15.66 -8.17 8.92
C GLY A 246 -16.14 -7.79 7.53
N GLY A 247 -16.01 -8.70 6.60
CA GLY A 247 -16.32 -8.45 5.20
C GLY A 247 -16.23 -9.70 4.34
N PHE A 248 -16.15 -9.46 3.04
CA PHE A 248 -16.03 -10.50 2.03
C PHE A 248 -14.89 -10.18 1.05
N LEU A 249 -14.23 -11.23 0.61
CA LEU A 249 -13.53 -11.25 -0.66
C LEU A 249 -14.58 -11.61 -1.71
N VAL A 250 -14.75 -10.79 -2.72
CA VAL A 250 -15.78 -10.93 -3.75
C VAL A 250 -15.12 -11.21 -5.09
N LYS A 251 -15.65 -12.19 -5.80
CA LYS A 251 -15.29 -12.48 -7.19
C LYS A 251 -16.46 -12.10 -8.09
N PHE A 252 -16.22 -11.28 -9.09
CA PHE A 252 -17.13 -10.98 -10.17
C PHE A 252 -16.70 -11.69 -11.45
N ASN A 253 -17.54 -12.60 -11.94
CA ASN A 253 -17.30 -13.37 -13.17
C ASN A 253 -17.67 -12.51 -14.39
N GLN A 254 -16.75 -11.63 -14.78
CA GLN A 254 -16.96 -10.61 -15.81
C GLN A 254 -17.29 -11.21 -17.18
N ASN A 255 -16.55 -12.22 -17.62
CA ASN A 255 -16.73 -12.83 -18.92
C ASN A 255 -18.08 -13.54 -19.05
N ASP A 256 -18.52 -14.22 -18.00
CA ASP A 256 -19.85 -14.86 -17.95
C ASP A 256 -20.96 -13.82 -17.99
N TYR A 257 -20.80 -12.72 -17.27
CA TYR A 257 -21.73 -11.59 -17.29
C TYR A 257 -21.87 -10.98 -18.70
N LEU A 258 -20.75 -10.63 -19.33
CA LEU A 258 -20.75 -10.03 -20.67
C LEU A 258 -21.35 -10.97 -21.71
N SER A 259 -21.06 -12.27 -21.63
CA SER A 259 -21.63 -13.30 -22.48
C SER A 259 -23.15 -13.42 -22.28
N ALA A 260 -23.62 -13.40 -21.04
CA ALA A 260 -25.03 -13.47 -20.72
C ALA A 260 -25.82 -12.25 -21.22
N VAL A 261 -25.28 -11.05 -21.01
CA VAL A 261 -25.84 -9.78 -21.55
C VAL A 261 -25.94 -9.85 -23.06
N SER A 262 -24.88 -10.26 -23.76
CA SER A 262 -24.87 -10.40 -25.22
C SER A 262 -25.91 -11.36 -25.73
N ASN A 263 -26.12 -12.47 -25.02
CA ASN A 263 -27.08 -13.51 -25.41
C ASN A 263 -28.55 -13.15 -25.10
N SER A 264 -28.78 -12.36 -24.03
CA SER A 264 -30.14 -11.98 -23.63
C SER A 264 -30.74 -10.89 -24.53
N GLY A 265 -29.90 -10.06 -25.15
CA GLY A 265 -30.30 -8.85 -25.85
C GLY A 265 -30.77 -7.73 -24.90
N GLU A 266 -30.58 -7.89 -23.61
CA GLU A 266 -30.85 -6.89 -22.59
C GLU A 266 -29.58 -6.01 -22.39
N GLN A 267 -29.75 -4.78 -21.96
CA GLN A 267 -28.63 -3.90 -21.73
C GLN A 267 -27.89 -4.23 -20.41
N PHE A 268 -28.62 -4.73 -19.42
CA PHE A 268 -28.09 -5.13 -18.11
C PHE A 268 -28.80 -6.37 -17.59
N LEU A 269 -28.09 -7.22 -16.86
CA LEU A 269 -28.59 -8.35 -16.11
C LEU A 269 -28.35 -8.18 -14.61
N PRO A 270 -29.07 -8.88 -13.73
CA PRO A 270 -28.80 -8.86 -12.30
C PRO A 270 -27.37 -9.34 -12.01
N LEU A 271 -26.53 -8.48 -11.44
CA LEU A 271 -25.11 -8.79 -11.18
C LEU A 271 -24.91 -9.88 -10.12
N VAL A 272 -25.89 -10.04 -9.22
CA VAL A 272 -25.84 -11.04 -8.13
C VAL A 272 -25.65 -12.48 -8.63
N ASP A 273 -26.12 -12.78 -9.83
CA ASP A 273 -25.99 -14.12 -10.44
C ASP A 273 -24.55 -14.41 -10.92
N PHE A 274 -23.70 -13.40 -10.94
CA PHE A 274 -22.31 -13.46 -11.43
C PHE A 274 -21.29 -13.15 -10.35
N ILE A 275 -21.71 -13.03 -9.09
CA ILE A 275 -20.86 -12.73 -7.95
C ILE A 275 -20.74 -13.95 -7.04
N SER A 276 -19.51 -14.26 -6.63
CA SER A 276 -19.18 -15.19 -5.53
C SER A 276 -18.56 -14.42 -4.38
N ALA A 277 -18.91 -14.77 -3.13
CA ALA A 277 -18.41 -14.08 -1.96
C ALA A 277 -17.86 -15.06 -0.93
N TYR A 278 -16.67 -14.78 -0.41
CA TYR A 278 -15.93 -15.57 0.57
C TYR A 278 -15.76 -14.74 1.84
N ALA A 279 -16.20 -15.27 2.98
CA ALA A 279 -16.08 -14.55 4.26
C ALA A 279 -14.61 -14.34 4.64
N LEU A 280 -14.25 -13.11 4.97
CA LEU A 280 -12.91 -12.80 5.47
C LEU A 280 -12.70 -13.34 6.89
N PRO A 281 -11.48 -13.79 7.24
CA PRO A 281 -11.17 -14.18 8.60
C PRO A 281 -11.29 -12.99 9.57
N VAL A 282 -11.66 -13.27 10.81
CA VAL A 282 -11.89 -12.23 11.83
C VAL A 282 -10.65 -11.41 12.19
N GLN A 283 -9.46 -11.92 11.87
CA GLN A 283 -8.17 -11.25 12.07
C GLN A 283 -7.86 -10.22 10.98
N LEU A 284 -8.51 -10.33 9.82
CA LEU A 284 -8.34 -9.41 8.68
C LEU A 284 -9.34 -8.27 8.84
N LEU A 285 -8.90 -7.16 9.41
CA LEU A 285 -9.78 -6.08 9.87
C LEU A 285 -9.98 -4.99 8.82
N THR A 286 -8.95 -4.69 8.05
CA THR A 286 -8.97 -3.63 7.03
C THR A 286 -8.25 -4.11 5.78
N PRO A 287 -8.87 -5.03 5.02
CA PRO A 287 -8.31 -5.58 3.80
C PRO A 287 -8.25 -4.48 2.73
N ASN A 288 -7.06 -4.00 2.43
CA ASN A 288 -6.88 -2.89 1.49
C ASN A 288 -6.30 -3.39 0.16
N GLY A 289 -4.99 -3.45 0.00
CA GLY A 289 -4.37 -3.91 -1.24
C GLY A 289 -4.55 -5.41 -1.46
N ILE A 290 -4.79 -5.81 -2.71
CA ILE A 290 -4.86 -7.22 -3.12
C ILE A 290 -4.14 -7.47 -4.45
N THR A 291 -3.55 -8.65 -4.60
CA THR A 291 -2.93 -9.10 -5.85
C THR A 291 -2.93 -10.62 -5.97
N PHE A 292 -2.78 -11.14 -7.18
CA PHE A 292 -2.53 -12.57 -7.41
C PHE A 292 -1.04 -12.84 -7.56
N SER A 293 -0.55 -13.92 -6.97
CA SER A 293 0.75 -14.48 -7.32
C SER A 293 0.65 -15.50 -8.46
N ASP A 294 1.77 -15.82 -9.08
CA ASP A 294 1.84 -16.72 -10.24
C ASP A 294 1.28 -18.13 -9.99
N ASP A 295 1.29 -18.58 -8.74
CA ASP A 295 0.72 -19.87 -8.33
C ASP A 295 -0.81 -19.84 -8.13
N GLY A 296 -1.43 -18.69 -8.37
CA GLY A 296 -2.88 -18.49 -8.30
C GLY A 296 -3.41 -18.25 -6.90
N LEU A 297 -2.57 -18.01 -5.91
CA LEU A 297 -3.00 -17.51 -4.60
C LEU A 297 -3.32 -16.02 -4.69
N LEU A 298 -4.36 -15.60 -4.01
CA LEU A 298 -4.67 -14.18 -3.85
C LEU A 298 -4.08 -13.70 -2.51
N TRP A 299 -3.40 -12.58 -2.53
CA TRP A 299 -2.77 -11.96 -1.37
C TRP A 299 -3.48 -10.67 -1.00
N ILE A 300 -3.64 -10.45 0.31
CA ILE A 300 -4.40 -9.33 0.86
C ILE A 300 -3.62 -8.74 2.03
N VAL A 301 -3.42 -7.43 2.06
CA VAL A 301 -2.77 -6.74 3.18
C VAL A 301 -3.80 -6.16 4.15
N ASP A 302 -3.49 -6.14 5.44
CA ASP A 302 -4.33 -5.56 6.51
C ASP A 302 -3.75 -4.24 7.02
N THR A 303 -4.36 -3.13 6.64
CA THR A 303 -3.85 -1.79 6.97
C THR A 303 -3.96 -1.42 8.46
N THR A 304 -4.67 -2.17 9.28
CA THR A 304 -4.79 -1.89 10.73
C THR A 304 -3.96 -2.82 11.61
N SER A 305 -3.09 -3.61 11.00
CA SER A 305 -2.20 -4.53 11.72
C SER A 305 -0.82 -4.60 11.06
N SER A 306 0.05 -5.48 11.54
CA SER A 306 1.29 -5.88 10.90
C SER A 306 1.10 -7.22 10.18
N SER A 307 -0.04 -7.40 9.47
CA SER A 307 -0.39 -8.68 8.88
C SER A 307 -0.76 -8.58 7.40
N PHE A 308 -0.55 -9.68 6.71
CA PHE A 308 -1.07 -9.92 5.37
C PHE A 308 -1.51 -11.38 5.26
N PHE A 309 -2.29 -11.70 4.25
CA PHE A 309 -2.95 -13.00 4.14
C PHE A 309 -2.83 -13.55 2.72
N SER A 310 -2.63 -14.85 2.59
CA SER A 310 -2.90 -15.55 1.35
C SER A 310 -4.27 -16.22 1.40
N PHE A 311 -4.96 -16.25 0.26
CA PHE A 311 -6.20 -16.97 0.05
C PHE A 311 -6.03 -17.93 -1.14
N ASP A 312 -6.35 -19.20 -0.93
CA ASP A 312 -6.39 -20.20 -1.99
C ASP A 312 -7.82 -20.36 -2.50
N PRO A 313 -8.13 -19.90 -3.72
CA PRO A 313 -9.47 -20.01 -4.29
C PRO A 313 -9.96 -21.45 -4.44
N SER A 314 -9.05 -22.43 -4.54
CA SER A 314 -9.40 -23.85 -4.74
C SER A 314 -9.85 -24.53 -3.45
N SER A 315 -9.27 -24.17 -2.33
CA SER A 315 -9.60 -24.74 -1.01
C SER A 315 -10.38 -23.79 -0.11
N GLU A 316 -10.58 -22.54 -0.53
CA GLU A 316 -11.24 -21.45 0.19
C GLU A 316 -10.60 -21.18 1.57
N LYS A 317 -9.26 -21.33 1.66
CA LYS A 317 -8.53 -21.17 2.92
C LYS A 317 -7.66 -19.93 2.92
N PHE A 318 -7.66 -19.27 4.07
CA PHE A 318 -6.75 -18.16 4.38
C PHE A 318 -5.59 -18.65 5.23
N ILE A 319 -4.40 -18.10 4.98
CA ILE A 319 -3.22 -18.23 5.86
C ILE A 319 -2.74 -16.82 6.19
N GLN A 320 -2.57 -16.54 7.49
CA GLN A 320 -2.05 -15.27 7.98
C GLN A 320 -0.53 -15.28 8.02
N TYR A 321 0.06 -14.18 7.60
CA TYR A 321 1.47 -13.82 7.69
C TYR A 321 1.62 -12.54 8.51
N VAL A 322 2.81 -12.27 8.98
CA VAL A 322 3.14 -11.05 9.74
C VAL A 322 4.41 -10.42 9.18
N THR A 323 4.54 -9.11 9.33
CA THR A 323 5.78 -8.37 9.07
C THR A 323 6.59 -8.21 10.35
N ALA A 324 7.79 -7.66 10.26
CA ALA A 324 8.54 -7.26 11.44
C ALA A 324 7.84 -6.10 12.17
N ASP A 325 8.02 -6.02 13.48
CA ASP A 325 7.60 -4.85 14.23
C ASP A 325 8.44 -3.64 13.79
N PRO A 326 7.83 -2.47 13.59
CA PRO A 326 8.56 -1.28 13.22
C PRO A 326 9.63 -0.90 14.24
N MET A 327 10.73 -0.32 13.77
CA MET A 327 11.80 0.15 14.65
C MET A 327 11.30 1.25 15.60
N PHE A 328 11.83 1.26 16.82
CA PHE A 328 11.50 2.26 17.82
C PHE A 328 11.76 3.70 17.33
N GLU A 329 12.81 3.90 16.57
CA GLU A 329 13.19 5.18 15.95
C GLU A 329 12.12 5.67 14.96
N THR A 330 11.37 4.78 14.35
CA THR A 330 10.27 5.13 13.44
C THR A 330 9.04 5.58 14.22
N TYR A 331 8.68 4.87 15.29
CA TYR A 331 7.46 5.15 16.06
C TYR A 331 7.63 6.16 17.17
N GLY A 332 8.82 6.30 17.70
CA GLY A 332 9.05 7.05 18.91
C GLY A 332 8.65 6.29 20.19
N ASN A 333 8.14 7.02 21.19
CA ASN A 333 7.93 6.48 22.53
C ASN A 333 6.53 5.87 22.78
N GLN A 334 5.72 5.74 21.74
CA GLN A 334 4.36 5.17 21.80
C GLN A 334 3.40 5.91 22.75
N THR A 335 3.63 7.21 22.97
CA THR A 335 2.76 8.04 23.83
C THR A 335 1.68 8.78 23.05
N GLY A 336 1.76 8.83 21.72
CA GLY A 336 0.86 9.56 20.83
C GLY A 336 -0.39 8.77 20.42
N VAL A 337 -0.80 9.03 19.20
CA VAL A 337 -2.04 8.47 18.63
C VAL A 337 -1.90 6.97 18.34
N ILE A 338 -0.72 6.54 17.90
CA ILE A 338 -0.42 5.13 17.63
C ILE A 338 0.24 4.55 18.87
N LYS A 339 -0.51 3.76 19.62
CA LYS A 339 -0.06 3.21 20.91
C LYS A 339 0.55 1.82 20.83
N SER A 340 0.53 1.22 19.67
CA SER A 340 1.12 -0.10 19.43
C SER A 340 1.91 -0.04 18.13
N PRO A 341 3.13 -0.59 18.09
CA PRO A 341 3.88 -0.68 16.86
C PRO A 341 3.14 -1.61 15.91
N ILE A 342 2.72 -1.09 14.77
CA ILE A 342 2.15 -1.84 13.66
C ILE A 342 2.76 -1.31 12.37
N SER A 343 3.06 -2.19 11.43
CA SER A 343 3.73 -1.81 10.19
C SER A 343 2.79 -1.17 9.17
N ARG A 344 1.52 -1.56 9.18
CA ARG A 344 0.46 -1.06 8.28
C ARG A 344 0.74 -1.31 6.80
N PRO A 345 0.76 -2.56 6.34
CA PRO A 345 0.81 -2.86 4.92
C PRO A 345 -0.41 -2.25 4.20
N TYR A 346 -0.20 -1.60 3.03
CA TYR A 346 -1.26 -0.80 2.41
C TYR A 346 -1.62 -1.24 0.99
N TRP A 347 -0.71 -1.16 0.02
CA TRP A 347 -0.86 -1.73 -1.31
C TRP A 347 0.04 -2.94 -1.47
N ILE A 348 -0.32 -3.84 -2.37
CA ILE A 348 0.46 -5.03 -2.70
C ILE A 348 0.35 -5.31 -4.19
N GLU A 349 1.48 -5.64 -4.81
CA GLU A 349 1.58 -6.01 -6.21
C GLU A 349 2.50 -7.20 -6.40
N ASN A 350 2.42 -7.86 -7.55
CA ASN A 350 3.30 -8.94 -7.95
C ASN A 350 4.32 -8.42 -8.95
N ASP A 351 5.61 -8.74 -8.75
CA ASP A 351 6.66 -8.38 -9.70
C ASP A 351 6.88 -9.44 -10.79
N ASP A 352 7.70 -9.10 -11.79
CA ASP A 352 8.03 -10.00 -12.90
C ASP A 352 8.77 -11.29 -12.49
N GLN A 353 9.25 -11.37 -11.26
CA GLN A 353 9.92 -12.54 -10.69
C GLN A 353 8.98 -13.41 -9.85
N GLY A 354 7.70 -13.01 -9.73
CA GLY A 354 6.69 -13.68 -8.92
C GLY A 354 6.88 -13.44 -7.42
N ARG A 355 7.51 -12.31 -7.05
CA ARG A 355 7.60 -11.84 -5.66
C ARG A 355 6.49 -10.83 -5.39
N LEU A 356 6.04 -10.78 -4.17
CA LEU A 356 5.08 -9.80 -3.69
C LEU A 356 5.83 -8.56 -3.20
N VAL A 357 5.44 -7.41 -3.67
CA VAL A 357 5.93 -6.11 -3.22
C VAL A 357 4.80 -5.40 -2.52
N PHE A 358 5.05 -4.84 -1.35
CA PHE A 358 4.08 -4.03 -0.63
C PHE A 358 4.76 -2.91 0.17
N ASN A 359 4.03 -1.82 0.37
CA ASN A 359 4.49 -0.73 1.23
C ASN A 359 3.96 -0.89 2.65
N GLU A 360 4.78 -0.56 3.63
CA GLU A 360 4.43 -0.54 5.05
C GLU A 360 4.45 0.90 5.56
N GLN A 361 3.29 1.53 5.53
CA GLN A 361 3.17 2.97 5.78
C GLN A 361 3.74 3.41 7.12
N ALA A 362 3.48 2.64 8.18
CA ALA A 362 3.87 3.02 9.52
C ALA A 362 5.21 2.43 9.95
N ALA A 363 5.70 1.40 9.28
CA ALA A 363 7.09 0.94 9.44
C ALA A 363 8.07 1.74 8.58
N ASN A 364 7.57 2.54 7.63
CA ASN A 364 8.38 3.32 6.70
C ASN A 364 9.25 2.44 5.79
N ASN A 365 8.67 1.35 5.28
CA ASN A 365 9.37 0.34 4.48
C ASN A 365 8.72 0.11 3.13
N ILE A 366 9.54 -0.34 2.19
CA ILE A 366 9.12 -1.12 1.02
C ILE A 366 9.55 -2.56 1.25
N SER A 367 8.62 -3.50 1.11
CA SER A 367 8.81 -4.90 1.47
C SER A 367 8.64 -5.82 0.29
N VAL A 368 9.50 -6.83 0.20
CA VAL A 368 9.52 -7.83 -0.87
C VAL A 368 9.47 -9.22 -0.26
N MET A 369 8.39 -9.96 -0.53
CA MET A 369 8.20 -11.33 -0.05
C MET A 369 8.26 -12.30 -1.24
N ASP A 370 9.12 -13.31 -1.17
CA ASP A 370 9.11 -14.41 -2.14
C ASP A 370 8.27 -15.59 -1.59
N PRO A 371 7.08 -15.87 -2.17
CA PRO A 371 6.23 -16.97 -1.72
C PRO A 371 6.88 -18.35 -1.83
N ARG A 372 7.83 -18.53 -2.76
CA ARG A 372 8.49 -19.83 -3.01
C ARG A 372 9.54 -20.15 -1.96
N THR A 373 10.31 -19.15 -1.54
CA THR A 373 11.37 -19.30 -0.53
C THR A 373 10.89 -18.96 0.87
N GLN A 374 9.72 -18.35 0.98
CA GLN A 374 9.13 -17.81 2.23
C GLN A 374 10.05 -16.75 2.88
N SER A 375 10.87 -16.04 2.10
CA SER A 375 11.71 -14.94 2.58
C SER A 375 10.96 -13.62 2.47
N LEU A 376 11.16 -12.74 3.46
CA LEU A 376 10.67 -11.37 3.50
C LEU A 376 11.85 -10.44 3.71
N ILE A 377 11.99 -9.46 2.83
CA ILE A 377 12.99 -8.40 2.89
C ILE A 377 12.26 -7.08 3.01
N GLU A 378 12.57 -6.31 4.05
CA GLU A 378 11.95 -5.02 4.33
C GLU A 378 13.03 -3.93 4.20
N TYR A 379 12.95 -3.11 3.17
CA TYR A 379 13.90 -2.03 2.88
C TYR A 379 13.46 -0.77 3.62
N HIS A 380 14.31 -0.25 4.50
CA HIS A 380 13.97 0.90 5.34
C HIS A 380 14.18 2.21 4.57
N ILE A 381 13.17 3.05 4.54
CA ILE A 381 13.24 4.35 3.88
C ILE A 381 13.92 5.34 4.81
N PRO A 382 14.99 6.01 4.35
CA PRO A 382 15.85 6.81 5.22
C PRO A 382 15.25 8.15 5.64
N SER A 383 14.33 8.73 4.87
CA SER A 383 13.64 9.97 5.25
C SER A 383 12.54 9.70 6.26
N LYS A 384 12.48 10.56 7.27
CA LYS A 384 11.52 10.48 8.37
C LYS A 384 11.05 11.87 8.76
N ASN A 385 9.74 12.09 8.76
CA ASN A 385 9.15 13.34 9.23
C ASN A 385 8.69 13.18 10.68
N PRO A 386 9.26 13.94 11.64
CA PRO A 386 8.94 13.78 13.05
C PRO A 386 7.51 14.20 13.42
N ASN A 387 6.82 14.94 12.56
CA ASN A 387 5.41 15.28 12.77
C ASN A 387 4.47 14.09 12.44
N TRP A 388 5.00 13.06 11.77
CA TRP A 388 4.32 11.86 11.35
C TRP A 388 4.87 10.63 12.06
N GLY A 389 4.75 10.59 13.33
CA GLY A 389 5.16 9.53 14.23
C GLY A 389 4.87 9.96 15.64
N ASP A 390 5.20 9.13 16.61
CA ASP A 390 5.06 9.46 18.02
C ASP A 390 6.36 10.01 18.59
N CYS A 391 6.92 10.98 17.86
CA CYS A 391 8.24 11.57 18.14
C CYS A 391 8.22 12.60 19.25
N ASP A 392 7.13 12.70 20.03
CA ASP A 392 6.88 13.77 20.97
C ASP A 392 7.88 13.82 22.13
N SER A 393 8.47 14.97 22.21
CA SER A 393 8.85 15.74 23.40
C SER A 393 9.58 15.00 24.53
N GLY A 394 10.83 15.18 24.56
CA GLY A 394 11.67 15.02 25.75
C GLY A 394 12.71 13.93 25.68
N VAL A 395 12.71 13.12 24.69
CA VAL A 395 13.82 12.21 24.39
C VAL A 395 14.63 12.83 23.27
N LYS A 396 15.69 13.52 23.62
CA LYS A 396 16.67 14.16 22.71
C LYS A 396 17.40 13.17 21.77
N ILE A 397 16.90 11.96 21.62
CA ILE A 397 17.59 10.86 20.94
C ILE A 397 17.00 10.62 19.53
N LEU A 398 15.91 11.32 19.17
CA LEU A 398 15.14 10.98 17.99
C LEU A 398 15.20 12.08 16.91
N ASP A 399 16.41 12.48 16.53
CA ASP A 399 16.60 13.34 15.35
C ASP A 399 16.16 12.63 14.05
N ASP A 400 15.97 11.29 14.09
CA ASP A 400 15.57 10.43 12.98
C ASP A 400 14.22 9.72 13.21
N CYS A 401 13.37 10.21 14.10
CA CYS A 401 12.04 9.64 14.32
C CYS A 401 11.02 10.15 13.31
N GLY A 402 10.04 9.31 12.95
CA GLY A 402 8.92 9.63 12.09
C GLY A 402 8.87 8.76 10.84
N ILE A 403 7.99 9.13 9.93
CA ILE A 403 7.77 8.40 8.67
C ILE A 403 7.68 9.37 7.49
N ALA A 404 8.09 8.93 6.30
CA ALA A 404 7.96 9.70 5.05
C ALA A 404 6.54 9.65 4.48
N GLN A 405 5.69 8.78 5.02
CA GLN A 405 4.34 8.47 4.56
C GLN A 405 4.34 7.98 3.11
N ILE A 406 4.74 6.73 2.93
CA ILE A 406 4.76 6.05 1.64
C ILE A 406 3.35 5.59 1.33
N PHE A 407 2.69 6.25 0.37
CA PHE A 407 1.34 5.89 0.00
C PHE A 407 1.27 4.91 -1.16
N ASP A 408 2.15 5.04 -2.14
CA ASP A 408 2.10 4.24 -3.34
C ASP A 408 3.49 3.89 -3.86
N PHE A 409 3.56 2.83 -4.68
CA PHE A 409 4.78 2.39 -5.32
C PHE A 409 4.51 1.84 -6.72
N ALA A 410 5.54 1.81 -7.57
CA ALA A 410 5.51 1.26 -8.92
C ALA A 410 6.72 0.37 -9.17
N ILE A 411 6.49 -0.80 -9.73
CA ILE A 411 7.54 -1.77 -10.03
C ILE A 411 8.05 -1.57 -11.46
N SER A 412 9.37 -1.49 -11.63
CA SER A 412 10.02 -1.41 -12.94
C SER A 412 11.27 -2.31 -12.96
N GLY A 413 11.08 -3.55 -13.31
CA GLY A 413 12.12 -4.58 -13.24
C GLY A 413 12.60 -4.80 -11.80
N GLU A 414 13.89 -4.58 -11.55
CA GLU A 414 14.49 -4.70 -10.20
C GLU A 414 14.40 -3.41 -9.37
N LYS A 415 13.69 -2.40 -9.86
CA LYS A 415 13.51 -1.12 -9.17
C LYS A 415 12.07 -0.94 -8.74
N ILE A 416 11.89 -0.53 -7.48
CA ILE A 416 10.60 -0.24 -6.90
C ILE A 416 10.61 1.26 -6.57
N TRP A 417 9.89 2.05 -7.36
CA TRP A 417 9.71 3.47 -7.18
C TRP A 417 8.59 3.73 -6.17
N PHE A 418 8.70 4.74 -5.34
CA PHE A 418 7.69 5.07 -4.34
C PHE A 418 7.59 6.58 -4.10
N THR A 419 6.47 7.02 -3.55
CA THR A 419 6.24 8.41 -3.17
C THR A 419 6.46 8.60 -1.67
N GLU A 420 7.03 9.74 -1.30
CA GLU A 420 7.17 10.22 0.07
C GLU A 420 6.30 11.47 0.24
N TRP A 421 5.05 11.22 0.58
CA TRP A 421 3.99 12.24 0.53
C TRP A 421 4.29 13.49 1.36
N VAL A 422 4.79 13.32 2.59
CA VAL A 422 5.08 14.45 3.49
C VAL A 422 6.51 14.95 3.39
N GLU A 423 7.38 14.25 2.66
CA GLU A 423 8.77 14.64 2.46
C GLU A 423 9.01 15.32 1.10
N ASN A 424 7.97 15.42 0.26
CA ASN A 424 8.03 16.03 -1.07
C ASN A 424 9.12 15.42 -1.96
N LYS A 425 9.20 14.10 -1.94
CA LYS A 425 10.19 13.32 -2.67
C LYS A 425 9.56 12.13 -3.38
N ILE A 426 10.29 11.60 -4.33
CA ILE A 426 10.15 10.22 -4.78
C ILE A 426 11.41 9.47 -4.42
N GLY A 427 11.29 8.17 -4.18
CA GLY A 427 12.43 7.32 -3.91
C GLY A 427 12.42 6.07 -4.79
N VAL A 428 13.52 5.35 -4.78
CA VAL A 428 13.66 4.05 -5.45
C VAL A 428 14.38 3.06 -4.55
N VAL A 429 13.83 1.86 -4.43
CA VAL A 429 14.54 0.68 -3.91
C VAL A 429 15.13 -0.07 -5.08
N ASP A 430 16.42 -0.37 -5.04
CA ASP A 430 17.11 -1.23 -6.01
C ASP A 430 17.30 -2.63 -5.45
N THR A 431 16.42 -3.56 -5.83
CA THR A 431 16.48 -4.96 -5.36
C THR A 431 17.58 -5.78 -6.01
N SER A 432 18.31 -5.23 -6.99
CA SER A 432 19.48 -5.86 -7.61
C SER A 432 20.73 -5.78 -6.72
N VAL A 433 20.73 -4.88 -5.76
CA VAL A 433 21.84 -4.74 -4.81
C VAL A 433 21.88 -5.99 -3.90
N PRO A 434 23.02 -6.71 -3.85
CA PRO A 434 23.10 -7.91 -3.05
C PRO A 434 22.91 -7.64 -1.56
N LEU A 435 22.12 -8.50 -0.89
CA LEU A 435 21.91 -8.43 0.56
C LEU A 435 23.21 -8.80 1.32
N PRO A 436 23.41 -8.24 2.52
CA PRO A 436 24.64 -8.45 3.29
C PRO A 436 24.73 -9.88 3.87
N LEU A 437 23.61 -10.57 3.98
CA LEU A 437 23.52 -11.91 4.54
C LEU A 437 22.32 -12.68 3.95
N GLU A 438 22.32 -13.99 4.17
CA GLU A 438 21.23 -14.90 3.85
C GLU A 438 20.82 -15.69 5.11
N ILE A 439 19.51 -15.95 5.25
CA ILE A 439 18.96 -16.77 6.33
C ILE A 439 18.57 -18.14 5.77
N GLN A 440 19.10 -19.18 6.38
CA GLN A 440 18.83 -20.57 6.02
C GLN A 440 18.23 -21.33 7.19
N PHE A 441 17.05 -21.92 6.97
CA PHE A 441 16.39 -22.80 7.93
C PHE A 441 16.83 -24.25 7.70
N GLU A 442 16.97 -25.03 8.78
CA GLU A 442 17.23 -26.47 8.67
C GLU A 442 16.02 -27.19 8.05
N TYR A 443 14.81 -26.73 8.40
CA TYR A 443 13.55 -27.20 7.85
C TYR A 443 12.51 -26.06 7.89
N ASP A 444 11.59 -26.05 6.93
CA ASP A 444 10.61 -24.96 6.78
C ASP A 444 9.29 -25.23 7.50
N THR A 445 9.15 -26.39 8.15
CA THR A 445 7.93 -26.80 8.84
C THR A 445 8.23 -27.48 10.17
N LEU A 446 7.55 -27.03 11.22
CA LEU A 446 7.63 -27.57 12.58
C LEU A 446 6.24 -28.07 13.02
N ASN A 447 6.15 -29.31 13.52
CA ASN A 447 4.92 -29.85 14.09
C ASN A 447 4.98 -29.76 15.61
N LEU A 448 3.92 -29.22 16.22
CA LEU A 448 3.77 -29.10 17.67
C LEU A 448 2.41 -29.63 18.12
N LEU A 449 2.35 -30.11 19.36
CA LEU A 449 1.09 -30.34 20.08
C LEU A 449 0.84 -29.17 21.03
N PRO A 450 -0.42 -28.84 21.34
CA PRO A 450 -0.72 -27.88 22.41
C PRO A 450 0.03 -28.21 23.72
N GLY A 451 0.59 -27.19 24.36
CA GLY A 451 1.40 -27.31 25.57
C GLY A 451 2.84 -27.78 25.36
N ASN A 452 3.28 -28.03 24.13
CA ASN A 452 4.62 -28.51 23.86
C ASN A 452 5.53 -27.41 23.29
N SER A 453 6.84 -27.67 23.40
CA SER A 453 7.88 -26.84 22.79
C SER A 453 8.85 -27.69 21.96
N ALA A 454 9.54 -27.03 21.04
CA ALA A 454 10.62 -27.62 20.25
C ALA A 454 11.75 -26.62 20.03
N ASN A 455 12.97 -27.12 20.03
CA ASN A 455 14.12 -26.33 19.63
C ASN A 455 14.19 -26.25 18.10
N PHE A 456 14.43 -25.04 17.63
CA PHE A 456 14.65 -24.75 16.21
C PHE A 456 15.95 -23.96 16.06
N HIS A 457 16.63 -24.15 14.96
CA HIS A 457 17.79 -23.32 14.65
C HIS A 457 17.79 -22.90 13.18
N PHE A 458 18.37 -21.73 12.95
CA PHE A 458 18.63 -21.21 11.63
C PHE A 458 20.06 -20.66 11.56
N ILE A 459 20.54 -20.50 10.35
CA ILE A 459 21.90 -20.05 10.08
C ILE A 459 21.84 -18.71 9.37
N ILE A 460 22.58 -17.74 9.88
CA ILE A 460 22.85 -16.48 9.23
C ILE A 460 24.18 -16.64 8.48
N SER A 461 24.16 -16.52 7.15
CA SER A 461 25.32 -16.66 6.28
C SER A 461 25.67 -15.29 5.70
N PRO A 462 26.72 -14.61 6.22
CA PRO A 462 27.21 -13.37 5.65
C PRO A 462 27.64 -13.55 4.20
N GLN A 463 27.30 -12.60 3.33
CA GLN A 463 27.64 -12.66 1.90
C GLN A 463 28.91 -11.88 1.57
N PHE A 464 29.32 -10.97 2.44
CA PHE A 464 30.50 -10.13 2.27
C PHE A 464 31.28 -10.02 3.57
N ASN A 465 32.58 -9.80 3.46
CA ASN A 465 33.45 -9.41 4.59
C ASN A 465 33.37 -7.91 4.83
N ASN A 466 32.24 -7.44 5.26
CA ASN A 466 31.97 -6.00 5.47
C ASN A 466 31.91 -5.68 6.95
N GLY A 467 33.03 -5.46 7.60
CA GLY A 467 33.06 -4.77 8.88
C GLY A 467 32.02 -5.20 9.93
N ASN A 468 31.87 -4.42 10.95
CA ASN A 468 30.86 -4.63 11.99
C ASN A 468 29.50 -4.12 11.47
N LEU A 469 28.58 -5.00 11.15
CA LEU A 469 27.17 -4.69 10.94
C LEU A 469 26.43 -4.92 12.27
N GLU A 470 25.80 -3.89 12.79
CA GLU A 470 24.89 -4.04 13.95
C GLU A 470 23.61 -4.75 13.49
N LEU A 471 23.32 -5.88 14.11
CA LEU A 471 22.12 -6.67 13.80
C LEU A 471 21.33 -6.91 15.08
N SER A 472 20.03 -6.72 15.00
CA SER A 472 19.08 -7.16 16.03
C SER A 472 18.25 -8.34 15.52
N SER A 473 17.88 -9.24 16.43
CA SER A 473 17.03 -10.36 16.06
C SER A 473 15.57 -9.95 15.93
N ILE A 474 14.90 -10.48 14.90
CA ILE A 474 13.48 -10.27 14.64
C ILE A 474 12.72 -11.56 14.90
N VAL A 475 11.63 -11.43 15.64
CA VAL A 475 10.63 -12.47 15.86
C VAL A 475 9.24 -11.84 15.81
N SER A 476 8.40 -12.33 14.92
CA SER A 476 6.97 -11.99 14.92
C SER A 476 6.13 -13.25 14.76
N THR A 477 5.04 -13.34 15.50
CA THR A 477 4.12 -14.48 15.47
C THR A 477 2.72 -14.06 15.08
N THR A 478 2.02 -14.92 14.35
CA THR A 478 0.64 -14.64 13.94
C THR A 478 -0.36 -14.71 15.09
N HIS A 479 0.00 -15.39 16.19
CA HIS A 479 -0.92 -15.66 17.31
C HIS A 479 -0.20 -15.70 18.65
N ASP A 480 -0.83 -15.15 19.69
CA ASP A 480 -0.28 -15.04 21.06
C ASP A 480 -0.03 -16.39 21.75
N PHE A 481 -0.66 -17.46 21.29
CA PHE A 481 -0.40 -18.80 21.81
C PHE A 481 0.89 -19.44 21.27
N LEU A 482 1.56 -18.81 20.32
CA LEU A 482 2.88 -19.17 19.85
C LEU A 482 3.92 -18.22 20.47
N THR A 483 4.91 -18.78 21.12
CA THR A 483 5.99 -18.02 21.75
C THR A 483 7.34 -18.50 21.23
N VAL A 484 8.21 -17.57 20.93
CA VAL A 484 9.59 -17.83 20.49
C VAL A 484 10.55 -17.18 21.48
N ASN A 485 11.49 -17.97 22.00
CA ASN A 485 12.52 -17.49 22.90
C ASN A 485 13.91 -17.83 22.35
N PHE A 486 14.80 -16.87 22.31
CA PHE A 486 16.20 -17.12 21.97
C PHE A 486 16.88 -17.85 23.13
N ILE A 487 17.61 -18.95 22.81
CA ILE A 487 18.24 -19.81 23.83
C ILE A 487 19.50 -19.17 24.42
N HIS A 488 20.14 -18.26 23.72
CA HIS A 488 21.27 -17.45 24.19
C HIS A 488 20.98 -15.98 24.01
N ASP A 489 21.39 -15.19 25.01
CA ASP A 489 21.23 -13.74 24.98
C ASP A 489 21.75 -13.16 23.67
N SER A 490 20.78 -12.77 22.85
CA SER A 490 20.80 -11.80 21.77
C SER A 490 22.06 -11.67 20.94
N VAL A 491 21.78 -11.75 19.74
CA VAL A 491 22.49 -11.17 18.62
C VAL A 491 22.56 -9.64 18.81
N GLU A 492 23.57 -9.16 19.49
CA GLU A 492 23.67 -7.70 19.69
C GLU A 492 24.67 -7.05 18.75
N ILE A 493 25.70 -7.69 18.31
CA ILE A 493 26.66 -7.17 17.30
C ILE A 493 27.38 -8.34 16.67
N PHE A 494 27.33 -8.47 15.36
CA PHE A 494 28.13 -9.45 14.63
C PHE A 494 29.22 -8.78 13.83
N GLU A 495 30.45 -9.27 13.98
CA GLU A 495 31.42 -9.13 12.90
C GLU A 495 31.01 -10.12 11.80
N LEU A 496 30.56 -9.60 10.67
CA LEU A 496 30.23 -10.44 9.52
C LEU A 496 31.53 -10.94 8.88
N ASP A 497 31.73 -12.23 9.00
CA ASP A 497 32.81 -12.97 8.32
C ASP A 497 32.15 -13.99 7.40
N SER A 498 32.34 -13.86 6.09
CA SER A 498 31.74 -14.77 5.10
C SER A 498 32.15 -16.23 5.29
N ASP A 499 33.26 -16.47 5.95
CA ASP A 499 33.75 -17.82 6.22
C ASP A 499 33.16 -18.45 7.50
N ASN A 500 32.42 -17.67 8.30
CA ASN A 500 31.86 -18.08 9.59
C ASN A 500 30.35 -17.87 9.68
N PRO A 501 29.52 -18.79 9.17
CA PRO A 501 28.07 -18.76 9.37
C PRO A 501 27.71 -18.80 10.86
N ILE A 502 26.69 -18.04 11.26
CA ILE A 502 26.29 -17.88 12.65
C ILE A 502 25.02 -18.69 12.92
N PRO A 503 25.08 -19.76 13.73
CA PRO A 503 23.89 -20.50 14.13
C PRO A 503 23.12 -19.73 15.20
N VAL A 504 21.83 -19.54 14.99
CA VAL A 504 20.89 -18.96 15.96
C VAL A 504 19.94 -20.05 16.45
N HIS A 505 19.80 -20.19 17.76
CA HIS A 505 18.95 -21.20 18.37
C HIS A 505 17.75 -20.54 19.08
N VAL A 506 16.56 -21.05 18.80
CA VAL A 506 15.31 -20.59 19.41
C VAL A 506 14.52 -21.78 19.98
N ASP A 507 13.77 -21.53 21.05
CA ASP A 507 12.76 -22.45 21.57
C ASP A 507 11.38 -21.94 21.19
N ILE A 508 10.63 -22.75 20.45
CA ILE A 508 9.29 -22.42 19.95
C ILE A 508 8.29 -23.23 20.74
N SER A 509 7.34 -22.57 21.39
CA SER A 509 6.32 -23.23 22.21
C SER A 509 4.90 -22.83 21.81
N ALA A 510 3.99 -23.78 21.90
CA ALA A 510 2.56 -23.57 21.79
C ALA A 510 1.92 -23.69 23.18
N SER A 511 1.01 -22.79 23.54
CA SER A 511 0.28 -22.86 24.81
C SER A 511 -0.69 -24.06 24.84
N ASP A 512 -1.17 -24.42 26.04
CA ASP A 512 -2.11 -25.53 26.22
C ASP A 512 -3.45 -25.33 25.49
N ASP A 513 -3.83 -24.10 25.24
CA ASP A 513 -5.07 -23.69 24.57
C ASP A 513 -4.85 -23.37 23.09
N ALA A 514 -3.69 -23.67 22.53
CA ALA A 514 -3.38 -23.48 21.12
C ALA A 514 -4.34 -24.29 20.24
N LEU A 515 -4.86 -23.63 19.22
CA LEU A 515 -5.81 -24.24 18.28
C LEU A 515 -5.09 -25.01 17.19
N SER A 516 -5.66 -26.17 16.79
CA SER A 516 -5.15 -26.92 15.64
C SER A 516 -5.24 -26.10 14.37
N GLY A 517 -4.16 -26.06 13.60
CA GLY A 517 -4.07 -25.24 12.38
C GLY A 517 -2.66 -25.09 11.84
N THR A 518 -2.55 -24.28 10.80
CA THR A 518 -1.27 -23.91 10.18
C THR A 518 -1.01 -22.45 10.45
N TYR A 519 0.15 -22.15 11.02
CA TYR A 519 0.56 -20.83 11.49
C TYR A 519 1.92 -20.45 10.92
N LYS A 520 2.21 -19.16 10.90
CA LYS A 520 3.50 -18.62 10.46
C LYS A 520 4.22 -17.91 11.61
N ILE A 521 5.51 -18.14 11.68
CA ILE A 521 6.43 -17.40 12.54
C ILE A 521 7.46 -16.75 11.62
N LEU A 522 7.68 -15.45 11.78
CA LEU A 522 8.74 -14.71 11.10
C LEU A 522 9.98 -14.71 11.99
N LEU A 523 11.11 -15.16 11.44
CA LEU A 523 12.41 -15.20 12.11
C LEU A 523 13.45 -14.52 11.23
N GLY A 524 14.22 -13.60 11.80
CA GLY A 524 15.20 -12.89 11.00
C GLY A 524 16.12 -11.99 11.80
N VAL A 525 16.75 -11.09 11.09
CA VAL A 525 17.63 -10.05 11.63
C VAL A 525 17.38 -8.72 10.95
N GLN A 526 17.58 -7.64 11.67
CA GLN A 526 17.38 -6.27 11.24
C GLN A 526 18.69 -5.49 11.40
N SER A 527 19.02 -4.70 10.40
CA SER A 527 20.03 -3.66 10.41
C SER A 527 19.38 -2.28 10.24
N ASP A 528 20.17 -1.21 10.20
CA ASP A 528 19.65 0.15 9.98
C ASP A 528 18.95 0.31 8.62
N ASP A 529 19.43 -0.39 7.57
CA ASP A 529 18.97 -0.19 6.20
C ASP A 529 17.99 -1.26 5.71
N VAL A 530 18.01 -2.47 6.32
CA VAL A 530 17.23 -3.60 5.83
C VAL A 530 16.95 -4.63 6.92
N THR A 531 15.74 -5.18 6.90
CA THR A 531 15.36 -6.37 7.67
C THR A 531 15.31 -7.56 6.72
N ILE A 532 15.98 -8.64 7.09
CA ILE A 532 16.03 -9.90 6.34
C ILE A 532 15.45 -11.00 7.21
N SER A 533 14.38 -11.63 6.73
CA SER A 533 13.64 -12.60 7.51
C SER A 533 13.09 -13.74 6.65
N LYS A 534 12.64 -14.80 7.31
CA LYS A 534 12.03 -15.95 6.66
C LYS A 534 10.91 -16.52 7.52
N PHE A 535 9.85 -17.03 6.87
CA PHE A 535 8.71 -17.66 7.53
C PHE A 535 8.96 -19.14 7.82
N LEU A 536 8.80 -19.52 9.09
CA LEU A 536 8.66 -20.90 9.52
C LEU A 536 7.17 -21.26 9.59
N THR A 537 6.79 -22.37 8.97
CA THR A 537 5.44 -22.92 9.10
C THR A 537 5.34 -23.75 10.38
N VAL A 538 4.40 -23.44 11.24
CA VAL A 538 4.09 -24.23 12.44
C VAL A 538 2.74 -24.90 12.27
N ILE A 539 2.70 -26.23 12.37
CA ILE A 539 1.48 -27.02 12.33
C ILE A 539 1.16 -27.49 13.76
N ILE A 540 0.02 -27.08 14.28
CA ILE A 540 -0.51 -27.54 15.56
C ILE A 540 -1.57 -28.62 15.29
N GLU A 541 -1.34 -29.84 15.82
CA GLU A 541 -2.20 -31.01 15.61
C GLU A 541 -3.31 -31.15 16.68
#